data_d6c4c2eec396620b279f6ef800ac19ff
#
_entry.id   d6c4c2eec396620b279f6ef800ac19ff
#
_cell.length_a   1.000
_cell.length_b   1.000
_cell.length_c   1.000
_cell.angle_alpha   90.00
_cell.angle_beta   90.00
_cell.angle_gamma   90.00
#
_symmetry.space_group_name_H-M   'P 1'
#
loop_
_entity.id
_entity.type
_entity.pdbx_description
1 polymer ?
#
loop_
_entity_poly.entity_id
_entity_poly.type
_entity_poly.pdbx_seq_one_letter_code
_entity_poly.pdbx_strand_id
1 'polypeptide(L)'
;MKNITRHIICVILTTLFSVYSFEVFAQDFDQANVKSRVAERVQLMNDYVAYMADKKNDYPTRIYYRKRALPLFIGKGYKYISDGIEKEGVMMQTTSTNRVGKVTTQLIRDYFTKLINLKYSNVKITSTKAANIKVSDLKKIGKDDSGNYIYECTCVYEQYFYAYRDGKLVYKDKTTKRISCRVEVESTEDGLETIIRLGDVEAIWTERT
;
A
#
# COMPACT_ATOMS: atom_id res chain seq x y z
N MET A 1 -17.93 26.04 56.93
CA MET A 1 -16.62 25.64 56.42
C MET A 1 -16.53 24.17 55.95
N LYS A 2 -17.15 23.19 56.61
CA LYS A 2 -17.05 21.75 56.20
C LYS A 2 -17.65 21.41 54.80
N ASN A 3 -18.66 22.15 54.33
CA ASN A 3 -19.31 21.85 53.04
C ASN A 3 -18.54 22.36 51.81
N ILE A 4 -17.79 23.47 51.95
CA ILE A 4 -16.98 24.07 50.86
C ILE A 4 -15.78 23.16 50.56
N THR A 5 -15.15 22.62 51.59
CA THR A 5 -14.00 21.71 51.42
C THR A 5 -14.40 20.41 50.70
N ARG A 6 -15.63 19.90 50.94
CA ARG A 6 -16.12 18.68 50.27
C ARG A 6 -16.41 18.90 48.78
N HIS A 7 -16.92 20.08 48.38
CA HIS A 7 -17.16 20.40 46.97
C HIS A 7 -15.84 20.61 46.23
N ILE A 8 -14.84 21.23 46.85
CA ILE A 8 -13.51 21.44 46.23
C ILE A 8 -12.81 20.10 46.00
N ILE A 9 -12.88 19.16 46.95
CA ILE A 9 -12.31 17.82 46.80
C ILE A 9 -13.01 17.01 45.70
N CYS A 10 -14.35 17.08 45.58
CA CYS A 10 -15.04 16.43 44.47
C CYS A 10 -14.70 17.01 43.11
N VAL A 11 -14.58 18.32 42.99
CA VAL A 11 -14.19 18.96 41.68
C VAL A 11 -12.76 18.61 41.31
N ILE A 12 -11.81 18.54 42.25
CA ILE A 12 -10.43 18.15 42.00
C ILE A 12 -10.35 16.67 41.62
N LEU A 13 -11.13 15.77 42.26
CA LEU A 13 -11.17 14.36 41.89
C LEU A 13 -11.75 14.13 40.49
N THR A 14 -12.82 14.87 40.12
CA THR A 14 -13.41 14.73 38.77
C THR A 14 -12.52 15.30 37.68
N THR A 15 -11.76 16.37 37.93
CA THR A 15 -10.78 16.90 36.94
C THR A 15 -9.55 15.99 36.82
N LEU A 16 -9.08 15.37 37.91
CA LEU A 16 -8.00 14.37 37.85
C LEU A 16 -8.43 13.10 37.09
N PHE A 17 -9.66 12.64 37.27
CA PHE A 17 -10.18 11.48 36.51
C PHE A 17 -10.32 11.77 35.02
N SER A 18 -10.68 13.01 34.60
CA SER A 18 -10.78 13.38 33.20
C SER A 18 -9.43 13.52 32.52
N VAL A 19 -8.36 13.86 33.23
CA VAL A 19 -6.98 13.92 32.70
C VAL A 19 -6.40 12.51 32.55
N TYR A 20 -6.66 11.61 33.50
CA TYR A 20 -6.19 10.22 33.39
C TYR A 20 -6.93 9.40 32.32
N SER A 21 -8.16 9.75 31.96
CA SER A 21 -8.91 9.07 30.91
C SER A 21 -8.36 9.37 29.50
N PHE A 22 -7.57 10.40 29.32
CA PHE A 22 -6.99 10.76 28.02
C PHE A 22 -5.67 10.07 27.71
N GLU A 23 -4.95 9.57 28.71
CA GLU A 23 -3.67 8.86 28.50
C GLU A 23 -3.81 7.33 28.33
N VAL A 24 -4.94 6.75 28.70
CA VAL A 24 -5.15 5.28 28.62
C VAL A 24 -5.43 4.81 27.18
N PHE A 25 -5.65 5.70 26.21
CA PHE A 25 -5.85 5.35 24.80
C PHE A 25 -4.59 5.42 23.93
N ALA A 26 -3.42 5.62 24.53
CA ALA A 26 -2.14 5.32 23.87
C ALA A 26 -1.84 3.82 24.03
N GLN A 27 -2.77 2.96 23.67
CA GLN A 27 -2.44 1.56 23.43
C GLN A 27 -1.39 1.55 22.35
N ASP A 28 -0.18 1.08 22.68
CA ASP A 28 1.01 1.16 21.83
C ASP A 28 0.68 0.70 20.42
N PHE A 29 0.53 1.68 19.52
CA PHE A 29 0.45 1.43 18.09
C PHE A 29 1.79 0.83 17.68
N ASP A 30 1.84 -0.49 17.60
CA ASP A 30 3.05 -1.23 17.23
C ASP A 30 3.44 -0.93 15.77
N GLN A 31 4.19 0.14 15.60
CA GLN A 31 4.70 0.57 14.30
C GLN A 31 5.52 -0.51 13.60
N ALA A 32 6.25 -1.36 14.33
CA ALA A 32 7.06 -2.40 13.75
C ALA A 32 6.17 -3.50 13.12
N ASN A 33 5.13 -3.92 13.83
CA ASN A 33 4.14 -4.86 13.32
C ASN A 33 3.42 -4.29 12.09
N VAL A 34 2.99 -3.02 12.15
CA VAL A 34 2.31 -2.38 11.02
C VAL A 34 3.23 -2.29 9.80
N LYS A 35 4.51 -1.94 9.96
CA LYS A 35 5.48 -1.93 8.85
C LYS A 35 5.65 -3.33 8.23
N SER A 36 5.69 -4.40 9.04
CA SER A 36 5.72 -5.77 8.52
C SER A 36 4.50 -6.08 7.67
N ARG A 37 3.30 -5.77 8.16
CA ARG A 37 2.04 -5.96 7.43
C ARG A 37 1.96 -5.12 6.14
N VAL A 38 2.52 -3.90 6.15
CA VAL A 38 2.65 -3.07 4.94
C VAL A 38 3.55 -3.75 3.91
N ALA A 39 4.71 -4.26 4.33
CA ALA A 39 5.63 -4.98 3.44
C ALA A 39 4.98 -6.26 2.85
N GLU A 40 4.26 -7.02 3.66
CA GLU A 40 3.48 -8.19 3.22
C GLU A 40 2.40 -7.81 2.20
N ARG A 41 1.72 -6.65 2.40
CA ARG A 41 0.72 -6.15 1.47
C ARG A 41 1.32 -5.80 0.12
N VAL A 42 2.51 -5.17 0.11
CA VAL A 42 3.26 -4.87 -1.12
C VAL A 42 3.73 -6.16 -1.80
N GLN A 43 4.21 -7.15 -1.04
CA GLN A 43 4.56 -8.45 -1.61
C GLN A 43 3.36 -9.14 -2.24
N LEU A 44 2.22 -9.19 -1.57
CA LEU A 44 0.98 -9.79 -2.09
C LEU A 44 0.57 -9.15 -3.44
N MET A 45 0.67 -7.82 -3.54
CA MET A 45 0.44 -7.12 -4.81
C MET A 45 1.42 -7.59 -5.89
N ASN A 46 2.72 -7.72 -5.58
CA ASN A 46 3.72 -8.18 -6.51
C ASN A 46 3.50 -9.64 -6.94
N ASP A 47 3.06 -10.50 -6.03
CA ASP A 47 2.71 -11.89 -6.35
C ASP A 47 1.53 -11.94 -7.34
N TYR A 48 0.50 -11.12 -7.14
CA TYR A 48 -0.61 -11.02 -8.10
C TYR A 48 -0.13 -10.48 -9.46
N VAL A 49 0.79 -9.49 -9.49
CA VAL A 49 1.42 -9.00 -10.72
C VAL A 49 2.16 -10.13 -11.44
N ALA A 50 2.92 -10.94 -10.73
CA ALA A 50 3.62 -12.08 -11.29
C ALA A 50 2.66 -13.11 -11.89
N TYR A 51 1.58 -13.46 -11.17
CA TYR A 51 0.56 -14.40 -11.65
C TYR A 51 -0.21 -13.87 -12.87
N MET A 52 -0.51 -12.57 -12.93
CA MET A 52 -1.15 -11.96 -14.09
C MET A 52 -0.26 -11.98 -15.33
N ALA A 53 1.05 -11.85 -15.15
CA ALA A 53 2.02 -11.84 -16.25
C ALA A 53 2.34 -13.23 -16.80
N ASP A 54 2.32 -14.25 -15.95
CA ASP A 54 2.72 -15.62 -16.32
C ASP A 54 1.69 -16.24 -17.27
N LYS A 55 2.12 -16.52 -18.51
CA LYS A 55 1.30 -17.14 -19.55
C LYS A 55 1.04 -18.63 -19.32
N LYS A 56 1.67 -19.27 -18.35
CA LYS A 56 1.33 -20.63 -17.91
C LYS A 56 -0.04 -20.67 -17.24
N ASN A 57 -0.46 -19.57 -16.63
CA ASN A 57 -1.81 -19.38 -16.14
C ASN A 57 -2.75 -19.10 -17.33
N ASP A 58 -3.90 -19.74 -17.37
CA ASP A 58 -4.92 -19.47 -18.37
C ASP A 58 -5.49 -18.03 -18.23
N TYR A 59 -6.20 -17.57 -19.24
CA TYR A 59 -6.74 -16.21 -19.25
C TYR A 59 -7.73 -15.93 -18.09
N PRO A 60 -8.68 -16.83 -17.77
CA PRO A 60 -9.57 -16.67 -16.63
C PRO A 60 -8.83 -16.55 -15.29
N THR A 61 -7.80 -17.35 -15.06
CA THR A 61 -6.96 -17.29 -13.85
C THR A 61 -6.24 -15.95 -13.73
N ARG A 62 -5.69 -15.42 -14.83
CA ARG A 62 -5.05 -14.10 -14.83
C ARG A 62 -6.04 -12.96 -14.54
N ILE A 63 -7.27 -13.04 -15.06
CA ILE A 63 -8.35 -12.11 -14.72
C ILE A 63 -8.76 -12.22 -13.25
N TYR A 64 -8.80 -13.43 -12.69
CA TYR A 64 -9.06 -13.65 -11.27
C TYR A 64 -8.03 -12.89 -10.41
N TYR A 65 -6.73 -13.03 -10.69
CA TYR A 65 -5.69 -12.31 -9.94
C TYR A 65 -5.80 -10.78 -10.09
N ARG A 66 -6.18 -10.26 -11.25
CA ARG A 66 -6.50 -8.84 -11.42
C ARG A 66 -7.62 -8.38 -10.48
N LYS A 67 -8.71 -9.15 -10.37
CA LYS A 67 -9.82 -8.87 -9.46
C LYS A 67 -9.38 -8.91 -7.99
N ARG A 68 -8.42 -9.75 -7.63
CA ARG A 68 -7.86 -9.85 -6.28
C ARG A 68 -6.85 -8.73 -5.96
N ALA A 69 -6.14 -8.23 -6.95
CA ALA A 69 -5.14 -7.18 -6.80
C ALA A 69 -5.76 -5.79 -6.60
N LEU A 70 -6.82 -5.44 -7.34
CA LEU A 70 -7.42 -4.12 -7.30
C LEU A 70 -7.89 -3.68 -5.89
N PRO A 71 -8.52 -4.55 -5.06
CA PRO A 71 -8.91 -4.20 -3.69
C PRO A 71 -7.76 -3.87 -2.74
N LEU A 72 -6.51 -4.16 -3.11
CA LEU A 72 -5.34 -3.78 -2.30
C LEU A 72 -5.08 -2.27 -2.35
N PHE A 73 -5.59 -1.56 -3.36
CA PHE A 73 -5.32 -0.16 -3.63
C PHE A 73 -6.41 0.77 -3.08
N ILE A 74 -6.05 2.03 -2.84
CA ILE A 74 -6.99 3.10 -2.51
C ILE A 74 -8.05 3.18 -3.62
N GLY A 75 -9.31 3.38 -3.23
CA GLY A 75 -10.43 3.38 -4.17
C GLY A 75 -10.62 2.04 -4.91
N LYS A 76 -9.97 0.96 -4.44
CA LYS A 76 -9.99 -0.36 -5.09
C LYS A 76 -9.56 -0.29 -6.58
N GLY A 77 -8.64 0.65 -6.87
CA GLY A 77 -8.13 0.95 -8.22
C GLY A 77 -9.08 1.79 -9.09
N TYR A 78 -10.17 2.28 -8.54
CA TYR A 78 -11.13 3.19 -9.19
C TYR A 78 -11.07 4.59 -8.57
N LYS A 79 -12.01 5.46 -8.93
CA LYS A 79 -12.13 6.81 -8.40
C LYS A 79 -12.23 6.82 -6.87
N TYR A 80 -11.58 7.80 -6.27
CA TYR A 80 -11.63 8.05 -4.83
C TYR A 80 -11.39 9.54 -4.54
N ILE A 81 -11.74 9.98 -3.34
CA ILE A 81 -11.47 11.34 -2.87
C ILE A 81 -10.23 11.31 -1.97
N SER A 82 -9.28 12.19 -2.21
CA SER A 82 -8.14 12.45 -1.34
C SER A 82 -7.95 13.95 -1.19
N ASP A 83 -7.88 14.43 0.05
CA ASP A 83 -7.75 15.86 0.38
C ASP A 83 -8.81 16.73 -0.32
N GLY A 84 -10.05 16.22 -0.39
CA GLY A 84 -11.17 16.91 -1.05
C GLY A 84 -11.10 16.91 -2.58
N ILE A 85 -10.10 16.26 -3.18
CA ILE A 85 -9.91 16.19 -4.65
C ILE A 85 -10.29 14.80 -5.16
N GLU A 86 -11.16 14.74 -6.17
CA GLU A 86 -11.46 13.49 -6.86
C GLU A 86 -10.26 13.03 -7.70
N LYS A 87 -9.82 11.80 -7.48
CA LYS A 87 -8.78 11.11 -8.24
C LYS A 87 -9.40 10.03 -9.10
N GLU A 88 -8.96 9.91 -10.35
CA GLU A 88 -9.45 8.87 -11.29
C GLU A 88 -9.06 7.43 -10.90
N GLY A 89 -8.13 7.30 -9.99
CA GLY A 89 -7.61 6.05 -9.46
C GLY A 89 -6.12 6.14 -9.17
N VAL A 90 -5.59 5.08 -8.60
CA VAL A 90 -4.16 4.95 -8.31
C VAL A 90 -3.37 4.84 -9.62
N MET A 91 -2.22 5.52 -9.66
CA MET A 91 -1.32 5.56 -10.82
C MET A 91 -0.18 4.54 -10.70
N MET A 92 0.20 3.97 -11.83
CA MET A 92 1.36 3.08 -11.98
C MET A 92 2.31 3.65 -13.00
N GLN A 93 3.56 3.91 -12.58
CA GLN A 93 4.65 4.22 -13.49
C GLN A 93 5.38 2.97 -13.94
N THR A 94 5.70 2.95 -15.22
CA THR A 94 6.54 1.92 -15.85
C THR A 94 7.61 2.58 -16.68
N THR A 95 8.79 1.98 -16.69
CA THR A 95 9.93 2.36 -17.51
C THR A 95 10.40 1.15 -18.31
N SER A 96 11.24 1.37 -19.32
CA SER A 96 11.85 0.31 -20.10
C SER A 96 13.21 0.77 -20.58
N THR A 97 14.21 -0.09 -20.47
CA THR A 97 15.57 0.19 -20.96
C THR A 97 15.64 0.30 -22.50
N ASN A 98 14.65 -0.24 -23.22
CA ASN A 98 14.53 -0.06 -24.67
C ASN A 98 14.07 1.35 -25.09
N ARG A 99 13.57 2.14 -24.13
CA ARG A 99 13.12 3.52 -24.31
C ARG A 99 13.73 4.38 -23.21
N VAL A 100 15.03 4.56 -23.28
CA VAL A 100 15.81 5.29 -22.27
C VAL A 100 15.14 6.62 -21.90
N GLY A 101 14.91 6.84 -20.61
CA GLY A 101 14.31 8.06 -20.06
C GLY A 101 12.79 8.21 -20.23
N LYS A 102 12.11 7.27 -20.90
CA LYS A 102 10.64 7.35 -21.04
C LYS A 102 9.93 6.65 -19.88
N VAL A 103 9.35 7.45 -18.98
CA VAL A 103 8.40 7.00 -17.98
C VAL A 103 7.00 7.02 -18.59
N THR A 104 6.24 5.94 -18.43
CA THR A 104 4.82 5.88 -18.78
C THR A 104 4.01 5.80 -17.50
N THR A 105 3.09 6.75 -17.30
CA THR A 105 2.17 6.79 -16.17
C THR A 105 0.78 6.42 -16.66
N GLN A 106 0.10 5.52 -15.95
CA GLN A 106 -1.24 5.06 -16.30
C GLN A 106 -1.99 4.59 -15.05
N LEU A 107 -3.31 4.48 -15.13
CA LEU A 107 -4.10 3.94 -14.04
C LEU A 107 -3.72 2.48 -13.77
N ILE A 108 -3.71 2.09 -12.49
CA ILE A 108 -3.33 0.72 -12.08
C ILE A 108 -4.19 -0.35 -12.76
N ARG A 109 -5.49 -0.09 -12.95
CA ARG A 109 -6.42 -1.00 -13.64
C ARG A 109 -6.06 -1.22 -15.12
N ASP A 110 -5.54 -0.17 -15.77
CA ASP A 110 -5.12 -0.22 -17.17
C ASP A 110 -3.77 -0.93 -17.30
N TYR A 111 -2.86 -0.68 -16.36
CA TYR A 111 -1.60 -1.41 -16.26
C TYR A 111 -1.85 -2.92 -16.14
N PHE A 112 -2.73 -3.37 -15.23
CA PHE A 112 -3.05 -4.78 -15.08
C PHE A 112 -3.68 -5.38 -16.34
N THR A 113 -4.54 -4.62 -17.02
CA THR A 113 -5.12 -5.05 -18.30
C THR A 113 -4.05 -5.24 -19.37
N LYS A 114 -3.11 -4.27 -19.50
CA LYS A 114 -1.99 -4.38 -20.44
C LYS A 114 -1.05 -5.53 -20.09
N LEU A 115 -0.78 -5.74 -18.78
CA LEU A 115 0.08 -6.81 -18.30
C LEU A 115 -0.45 -8.19 -18.71
N ILE A 116 -1.75 -8.43 -18.53
CA ILE A 116 -2.41 -9.68 -18.96
C ILE A 116 -2.28 -9.89 -20.48
N ASN A 117 -2.31 -8.80 -21.27
CA ASN A 117 -2.35 -8.84 -22.73
C ASN A 117 -0.97 -8.62 -23.41
N LEU A 118 0.13 -8.72 -22.65
CA LEU A 118 1.48 -8.61 -23.24
C LEU A 118 1.68 -9.61 -24.38
N LYS A 119 2.31 -9.17 -25.48
CA LYS A 119 2.53 -9.95 -26.70
C LYS A 119 3.78 -10.86 -26.66
N TYR A 120 4.23 -11.24 -25.48
CA TYR A 120 5.33 -12.21 -25.32
C TYR A 120 4.77 -13.62 -25.20
N SER A 121 5.53 -14.64 -25.59
CA SER A 121 5.13 -16.04 -25.42
C SER A 121 5.09 -16.43 -23.93
N ASN A 122 5.99 -15.86 -23.13
CA ASN A 122 5.95 -15.94 -21.67
C ASN A 122 6.54 -14.69 -21.04
N VAL A 123 6.09 -14.37 -19.82
CA VAL A 123 6.63 -13.29 -18.96
C VAL A 123 6.81 -13.82 -17.56
N LYS A 124 7.98 -13.60 -16.99
CA LYS A 124 8.26 -13.87 -15.58
C LYS A 124 8.55 -12.54 -14.87
N ILE A 125 7.86 -12.30 -13.78
CA ILE A 125 8.13 -11.16 -12.89
C ILE A 125 8.51 -11.72 -11.52
N THR A 126 9.58 -11.20 -10.93
CA THR A 126 9.97 -11.47 -9.55
C THR A 126 10.23 -10.15 -8.84
N SER A 127 10.07 -10.12 -7.53
CA SER A 127 10.26 -8.92 -6.71
C SER A 127 10.96 -9.24 -5.40
N THR A 128 11.43 -8.20 -4.72
CA THR A 128 11.94 -8.26 -3.36
C THR A 128 10.92 -8.94 -2.44
N LYS A 129 11.39 -9.84 -1.58
CA LYS A 129 10.55 -10.48 -0.55
C LYS A 129 10.19 -9.49 0.55
N ALA A 130 9.06 -9.70 1.26
CA ALA A 130 8.55 -8.81 2.30
C ALA A 130 9.61 -8.41 3.33
N ALA A 131 10.39 -9.36 3.81
CA ALA A 131 11.45 -9.12 4.79
C ALA A 131 12.54 -8.13 4.34
N ASN A 132 12.67 -7.90 3.04
CA ASN A 132 13.68 -7.00 2.44
C ASN A 132 13.06 -5.75 1.79
N ILE A 133 11.74 -5.57 1.86
CA ILE A 133 11.07 -4.34 1.44
C ILE A 133 11.37 -3.25 2.46
N LYS A 134 11.92 -2.12 2.00
CA LYS A 134 12.22 -0.98 2.87
C LYS A 134 10.95 -0.16 3.07
N VAL A 135 10.43 -0.16 4.29
CA VAL A 135 9.26 0.64 4.69
C VAL A 135 9.75 1.85 5.47
N SER A 136 9.33 3.05 5.07
CA SER A 136 9.64 4.30 5.80
C SER A 136 8.89 4.33 7.14
N ASP A 137 9.18 5.36 7.96
CA ASP A 137 8.38 5.61 9.15
C ASP A 137 6.94 5.97 8.78
N LEU A 138 6.02 5.57 9.66
CA LEU A 138 4.61 5.90 9.57
C LEU A 138 4.40 7.35 10.03
N LYS A 139 3.97 8.20 9.11
CA LYS A 139 3.66 9.60 9.39
C LYS A 139 2.15 9.77 9.57
N LYS A 140 1.72 10.20 10.74
CA LYS A 140 0.33 10.56 10.99
C LYS A 140 -0.04 11.80 10.14
N ILE A 141 -1.10 11.67 9.32
CA ILE A 141 -1.55 12.75 8.42
C ILE A 141 -2.90 13.35 8.82
N GLY A 142 -3.69 12.65 9.64
CA GLY A 142 -4.98 13.16 10.08
C GLY A 142 -5.88 12.08 10.63
N LYS A 143 -7.18 12.35 10.48
CA LYS A 143 -8.26 11.41 10.78
C LYS A 143 -9.21 11.38 9.59
N ASP A 144 -9.92 10.24 9.42
CA ASP A 144 -11.03 10.14 8.49
C ASP A 144 -12.33 10.74 9.08
N ASP A 145 -13.41 10.70 8.30
CA ASP A 145 -14.72 11.20 8.71
C ASP A 145 -15.32 10.43 9.89
N SER A 146 -14.85 9.21 10.15
CA SER A 146 -15.24 8.35 11.28
C SER A 146 -14.39 8.60 12.52
N GLY A 147 -13.35 9.44 12.42
CA GLY A 147 -12.43 9.77 13.51
C GLY A 147 -11.24 8.82 13.66
N ASN A 148 -11.07 7.85 12.77
CA ASN A 148 -9.95 6.93 12.74
C ASN A 148 -8.65 7.62 12.34
N TYR A 149 -7.55 7.25 12.96
CA TYR A 149 -6.25 7.83 12.61
C TYR A 149 -5.75 7.32 11.27
N ILE A 150 -5.25 8.24 10.44
CA ILE A 150 -4.65 7.94 9.15
C ILE A 150 -3.15 8.19 9.22
N TYR A 151 -2.39 7.20 8.76
CA TYR A 151 -0.94 7.29 8.59
C TYR A 151 -0.57 7.05 7.14
N GLU A 152 0.54 7.64 6.71
CA GLU A 152 1.18 7.37 5.43
C GLU A 152 2.60 6.89 5.62
N CYS A 153 3.02 6.01 4.74
CA CYS A 153 4.41 5.59 4.58
C CYS A 153 4.70 5.28 3.12
N THR A 154 5.96 5.04 2.81
CA THR A 154 6.38 4.60 1.48
C THR A 154 7.17 3.30 1.58
N CYS A 155 7.04 2.45 0.58
CA CYS A 155 7.84 1.24 0.44
C CYS A 155 8.72 1.32 -0.79
N VAL A 156 9.96 0.87 -0.67
CA VAL A 156 10.89 0.73 -1.79
C VAL A 156 11.24 -0.73 -1.97
N TYR A 157 11.12 -1.21 -3.20
CA TYR A 157 11.39 -2.59 -3.58
C TYR A 157 11.94 -2.68 -5.00
N GLU A 158 12.55 -3.81 -5.34
CA GLU A 158 13.03 -4.10 -6.68
C GLU A 158 12.09 -5.09 -7.38
N GLN A 159 11.90 -4.90 -8.66
CA GLN A 159 11.13 -5.79 -9.52
C GLN A 159 11.96 -6.15 -10.74
N TYR A 160 12.05 -7.44 -11.03
CA TYR A 160 12.72 -7.97 -12.22
C TYR A 160 11.68 -8.44 -13.23
N PHE A 161 11.83 -8.01 -14.46
CA PHE A 161 10.97 -8.38 -15.58
C PHE A 161 11.75 -9.17 -16.60
N TYR A 162 11.24 -10.34 -16.96
CA TYR A 162 11.82 -11.23 -17.97
C TYR A 162 10.75 -11.53 -19.03
N ALA A 163 11.03 -11.24 -20.30
CA ALA A 163 10.12 -11.54 -21.39
C ALA A 163 10.76 -12.52 -22.37
N TYR A 164 9.95 -13.49 -22.76
CA TYR A 164 10.38 -14.59 -23.65
C TYR A 164 9.56 -14.58 -24.94
N ARG A 165 10.22 -14.94 -26.04
CA ARG A 165 9.59 -15.21 -27.34
C ARG A 165 10.13 -16.55 -27.83
N ASP A 166 9.22 -17.50 -28.09
CA ASP A 166 9.55 -18.85 -28.56
C ASP A 166 10.63 -19.53 -27.69
N GLY A 167 10.44 -19.43 -26.36
CA GLY A 167 11.35 -19.99 -25.36
C GLY A 167 12.66 -19.21 -25.13
N LYS A 168 12.98 -18.23 -25.97
CA LYS A 168 14.20 -17.41 -25.84
C LYS A 168 13.94 -16.16 -25.03
N LEU A 169 14.84 -15.83 -24.10
CA LEU A 169 14.84 -14.55 -23.38
C LEU A 169 15.14 -13.40 -24.36
N VAL A 170 14.18 -12.51 -24.57
CA VAL A 170 14.30 -11.39 -25.51
C VAL A 170 14.42 -10.02 -24.82
N TYR A 171 14.01 -9.95 -23.55
CA TYR A 171 14.09 -8.72 -22.78
C TYR A 171 14.20 -9.03 -21.27
N LYS A 172 15.07 -8.27 -20.59
CA LYS A 172 15.25 -8.34 -19.14
C LYS A 172 15.58 -6.95 -18.61
N ASP A 173 14.92 -6.55 -17.53
CA ASP A 173 15.28 -5.36 -16.76
C ASP A 173 15.05 -5.56 -15.26
N LYS A 174 15.64 -4.65 -14.49
CA LYS A 174 15.40 -4.48 -13.07
C LYS A 174 14.93 -3.05 -12.83
N THR A 175 13.80 -2.88 -12.15
CA THR A 175 13.27 -1.57 -11.79
C THR A 175 13.16 -1.45 -10.27
N THR A 176 13.77 -0.41 -9.71
CA THR A 176 13.51 0.03 -8.34
C THR A 176 12.23 0.85 -8.33
N LYS A 177 11.28 0.45 -7.50
CA LYS A 177 9.96 1.08 -7.37
C LYS A 177 9.74 1.63 -5.98
N ARG A 178 8.99 2.73 -5.90
CA ARG A 178 8.43 3.28 -4.67
C ARG A 178 6.92 3.20 -4.75
N ILE A 179 6.28 2.78 -3.67
CA ILE A 179 4.82 2.76 -3.55
C ILE A 179 4.43 3.51 -2.29
N SER A 180 3.45 4.41 -2.40
CA SER A 180 2.82 5.04 -1.23
C SER A 180 1.85 4.06 -0.58
N CYS A 181 1.71 4.14 0.73
CA CYS A 181 0.80 3.29 1.50
C CYS A 181 0.06 4.15 2.52
N ARG A 182 -1.25 3.95 2.59
CA ARG A 182 -2.13 4.53 3.59
C ARG A 182 -2.53 3.45 4.59
N VAL A 183 -2.40 3.77 5.87
CA VAL A 183 -2.78 2.91 6.99
C VAL A 183 -3.86 3.62 7.79
N GLU A 184 -5.04 3.06 7.83
CA GLU A 184 -6.16 3.52 8.65
C GLU A 184 -6.18 2.67 9.91
N VAL A 185 -6.25 3.33 11.08
CA VAL A 185 -6.25 2.67 12.39
C VAL A 185 -7.59 2.91 13.04
N GLU A 186 -8.37 1.85 13.12
CA GLU A 186 -9.72 1.81 13.69
C GLU A 186 -9.65 1.29 15.13
N SER A 187 -10.36 1.96 16.05
CA SER A 187 -10.56 1.48 17.41
C SER A 187 -11.82 0.63 17.44
N THR A 188 -11.67 -0.66 17.72
CA THR A 188 -12.77 -1.61 17.85
C THR A 188 -12.91 -2.07 19.29
N GLU A 189 -13.97 -2.80 19.62
CA GLU A 189 -14.15 -3.41 20.95
C GLU A 189 -13.05 -4.40 21.31
N ASP A 190 -12.46 -5.06 20.29
CA ASP A 190 -11.40 -6.06 20.43
C ASP A 190 -9.98 -5.45 20.39
N GLY A 191 -9.85 -4.12 20.22
CA GLY A 191 -8.57 -3.42 20.16
C GLY A 191 -8.39 -2.55 18.91
N LEU A 192 -7.15 -2.38 18.46
CA LEU A 192 -6.82 -1.60 17.25
C LEU A 192 -6.79 -2.48 16.02
N GLU A 193 -7.65 -2.19 15.05
CA GLU A 193 -7.61 -2.80 13.73
C GLU A 193 -6.91 -1.87 12.73
N THR A 194 -6.11 -2.44 11.83
CA THR A 194 -5.40 -1.66 10.79
C THR A 194 -5.82 -2.09 9.40
N ILE A 195 -6.25 -1.12 8.59
CA ILE A 195 -6.58 -1.29 7.18
C ILE A 195 -5.45 -0.66 6.35
N ILE A 196 -4.77 -1.48 5.52
CA ILE A 196 -3.66 -1.03 4.69
C ILE A 196 -4.13 -0.96 3.24
N ARG A 197 -3.95 0.22 2.61
CA ARG A 197 -4.24 0.47 1.20
C ARG A 197 -2.97 0.95 0.49
N LEU A 198 -2.74 0.41 -0.70
CA LEU A 198 -1.64 0.82 -1.57
C LEU A 198 -2.06 2.02 -2.41
N GLY A 199 -1.17 2.98 -2.58
CA GLY A 199 -1.34 4.16 -3.40
C GLY A 199 -0.52 4.10 -4.69
N ASP A 200 -0.07 5.26 -5.15
CA ASP A 200 0.67 5.41 -6.40
C ASP A 200 2.00 4.66 -6.38
N VAL A 201 2.35 4.09 -7.53
CA VAL A 201 3.59 3.36 -7.75
C VAL A 201 4.47 4.12 -8.73
N GLU A 202 5.61 4.55 -8.26
CA GLU A 202 6.63 5.26 -9.04
C GLU A 202 7.75 4.31 -9.47
N ALA A 203 8.26 4.49 -10.67
CA ALA A 203 9.51 3.86 -11.13
C ALA A 203 10.67 4.82 -10.88
N ILE A 204 11.50 4.53 -9.87
CA ILE A 204 12.62 5.40 -9.49
C ILE A 204 13.80 5.22 -10.44
N TRP A 205 14.15 3.98 -10.72
CA TRP A 205 15.31 3.63 -11.52
C TRP A 205 15.08 2.31 -12.27
N THR A 206 15.54 2.24 -13.52
CA THR A 206 15.49 1.00 -14.32
C THR A 206 16.83 0.78 -15.01
N GLU A 207 17.36 -0.41 -14.85
CA GLU A 207 18.60 -0.85 -15.46
C GLU A 207 18.41 -2.13 -16.27
N ARG A 208 19.20 -2.29 -17.31
CA ARG A 208 19.27 -3.54 -18.09
C ARG A 208 20.17 -4.52 -17.34
N THR A 209 19.71 -5.75 -17.19
CA THR A 209 20.45 -6.80 -16.47
C THR A 209 20.69 -8.02 -17.35
#